data_a53ba1a51c1abcc0fce64f806f7658ac
#
_entry.id   a53ba1a51c1abcc0fce64f806f7658ac
#
_cell.length_a   1.000
_cell.length_b   1.000
_cell.length_c   1.000
_cell.angle_alpha   90.00
_cell.angle_beta   90.00
_cell.angle_gamma   90.00
#
_symmetry.space_group_name_H-M   'P 1'
#
loop_
_entity.id
_entity.type
_entity.pdbx_description
1 polymer ?
#
loop_
_entity_poly.entity_id
_entity_poly.type
_entity_poly.pdbx_seq_one_letter_code
_entity_poly.pdbx_strand_id
1 'polypeptide(L)'
;MPKVSEAHLQARREQILEGARRAFAEHGYEGTTVALLEQEVGLSRGAIFNYFPDKWALFFELAARDQHELTSLLMEQGLDATIRHLAEESPDWMSVYFEVLRRFRRNPELLKEFQQRGGAGREQEVDAWLKRLVTEGTFRDDVKLEDVVLFVNVVANGVALARSLDLPIDADALLKLVHGGIDPRPK
;
A
#
# COMPACT_ATOMS: atom_id res chain seq x y z
N MET A 1 22.32 -30.56 13.64
CA MET A 1 21.97 -29.82 12.42
C MET A 1 22.34 -28.35 12.61
N PRO A 2 23.06 -27.71 11.69
CA PRO A 2 23.37 -26.31 11.84
C PRO A 2 22.04 -25.51 11.87
N LYS A 3 21.89 -24.66 12.88
CA LYS A 3 20.76 -23.77 13.02
C LYS A 3 20.83 -22.76 11.86
N VAL A 4 19.88 -22.77 10.95
CA VAL A 4 19.79 -21.77 9.87
C VAL A 4 19.75 -20.39 10.53
N SER A 5 20.64 -19.48 10.13
CA SER A 5 20.70 -18.15 10.74
C SER A 5 19.44 -17.34 10.41
N GLU A 6 19.00 -16.48 11.32
CA GLU A 6 17.88 -15.57 11.08
C GLU A 6 18.08 -14.74 9.81
N ALA A 7 19.30 -14.27 9.55
CA ALA A 7 19.65 -13.54 8.33
C ALA A 7 19.37 -14.36 7.05
N HIS A 8 19.65 -15.68 7.08
CA HIS A 8 19.36 -16.55 5.94
C HIS A 8 17.85 -16.75 5.74
N LEU A 9 17.09 -16.89 6.83
CA LEU A 9 15.62 -16.98 6.78
C LEU A 9 15.01 -15.71 6.21
N GLN A 10 15.49 -14.55 6.66
CA GLN A 10 15.02 -13.26 6.16
C GLN A 10 15.38 -13.06 4.68
N ALA A 11 16.60 -13.33 4.25
CA ALA A 11 17.00 -13.25 2.85
C ALA A 11 16.14 -14.15 1.95
N ARG A 12 15.79 -15.35 2.43
CA ARG A 12 14.90 -16.25 1.70
C ARG A 12 13.48 -15.71 1.61
N ARG A 13 12.97 -15.11 2.69
CA ARG A 13 11.66 -14.47 2.73
C ARG A 13 11.58 -13.30 1.72
N GLU A 14 12.61 -12.46 1.67
CA GLU A 14 12.71 -11.36 0.69
C GLU A 14 12.75 -11.90 -0.75
N GLN A 15 13.57 -12.90 -1.05
CA GLN A 15 13.61 -13.52 -2.37
C GLN A 15 12.22 -13.98 -2.84
N ILE A 16 11.45 -14.61 -1.93
CA ILE A 16 10.11 -15.08 -2.24
C ILE A 16 9.16 -13.91 -2.53
N LEU A 17 9.20 -12.87 -1.74
CA LEU A 17 8.34 -11.70 -1.90
C LEU A 17 8.66 -10.91 -3.18
N GLU A 18 9.93 -10.72 -3.51
CA GLU A 18 10.33 -10.08 -4.76
C GLU A 18 9.87 -10.88 -5.99
N GLY A 19 10.04 -12.19 -5.99
CA GLY A 19 9.55 -13.05 -7.07
C GLY A 19 8.02 -13.04 -7.17
N ALA A 20 7.33 -13.05 -6.04
CA ALA A 20 5.87 -12.95 -6.00
C ALA A 20 5.38 -11.58 -6.52
N ARG A 21 6.08 -10.48 -6.20
CA ARG A 21 5.79 -9.14 -6.71
C ARG A 21 5.86 -9.10 -8.25
N ARG A 22 6.95 -9.65 -8.83
CA ARG A 22 7.09 -9.74 -10.30
C ARG A 22 5.99 -10.59 -10.93
N ALA A 23 5.72 -11.78 -10.38
CA ALA A 23 4.66 -12.65 -10.88
C ALA A 23 3.28 -11.97 -10.85
N PHE A 24 2.96 -11.26 -9.77
CA PHE A 24 1.70 -10.52 -9.66
C PHE A 24 1.64 -9.34 -10.63
N ALA A 25 2.72 -8.57 -10.79
CA ALA A 25 2.77 -7.44 -11.71
C ALA A 25 2.54 -7.88 -13.16
N GLU A 26 3.16 -9.01 -13.58
CA GLU A 26 3.07 -9.49 -14.95
C GLU A 26 1.75 -10.23 -15.26
N HIS A 27 1.22 -10.99 -14.30
CA HIS A 27 0.11 -11.92 -14.57
C HIS A 27 -1.17 -11.58 -13.81
N GLY A 28 -1.19 -10.54 -12.96
CA GLY A 28 -2.29 -10.24 -12.04
C GLY A 28 -2.38 -11.26 -10.91
N TYR A 29 -3.28 -10.99 -9.94
CA TYR A 29 -3.46 -11.91 -8.81
C TYR A 29 -4.03 -13.26 -9.26
N GLU A 30 -5.09 -13.25 -10.07
CA GLU A 30 -5.76 -14.49 -10.50
C GLU A 30 -4.88 -15.30 -11.47
N GLY A 31 -4.20 -14.62 -12.41
CA GLY A 31 -3.33 -15.26 -13.40
C GLY A 31 -2.06 -15.86 -12.80
N THR A 32 -1.60 -15.38 -11.64
CA THR A 32 -0.42 -15.92 -10.98
C THR A 32 -0.69 -17.32 -10.42
N THR A 33 -0.19 -18.31 -11.10
CA THR A 33 -0.25 -19.74 -10.70
C THR A 33 0.94 -20.10 -9.81
N VAL A 34 0.87 -21.28 -9.15
CA VAL A 34 2.01 -21.80 -8.37
C VAL A 34 3.23 -22.03 -9.25
N ALA A 35 3.04 -22.52 -10.48
CA ALA A 35 4.14 -22.74 -11.40
C ALA A 35 4.85 -21.44 -11.80
N LEU A 36 4.11 -20.35 -12.01
CA LEU A 36 4.68 -19.04 -12.26
C LEU A 36 5.42 -18.49 -11.03
N LEU A 37 4.89 -18.70 -9.82
CA LEU A 37 5.60 -18.36 -8.60
C LEU A 37 6.93 -19.13 -8.47
N GLU A 38 6.94 -20.43 -8.74
CA GLU A 38 8.16 -21.24 -8.75
C GLU A 38 9.20 -20.71 -9.75
N GLN A 39 8.75 -20.33 -10.94
CA GLN A 39 9.59 -19.76 -11.99
C GLN A 39 10.19 -18.41 -11.56
N GLU A 40 9.36 -17.48 -11.11
CA GLU A 40 9.77 -16.12 -10.75
C GLU A 40 10.63 -16.06 -9.47
N VAL A 41 10.32 -16.91 -8.51
CA VAL A 41 11.04 -16.99 -7.25
C VAL A 41 12.35 -17.82 -7.38
N GLY A 42 12.38 -18.78 -8.31
CA GLY A 42 13.48 -19.72 -8.45
C GLY A 42 13.53 -20.77 -7.33
N LEU A 43 12.40 -21.10 -6.71
CA LEU A 43 12.27 -22.06 -5.63
C LEU A 43 11.09 -23.00 -5.88
N SER A 44 11.18 -24.23 -5.35
CA SER A 44 10.07 -25.16 -5.41
C SER A 44 8.86 -24.70 -4.59
N ARG A 45 7.67 -25.16 -4.96
CA ARG A 45 6.41 -24.96 -4.22
C ARG A 45 6.58 -25.18 -2.71
N GLY A 46 7.19 -26.29 -2.32
CA GLY A 46 7.42 -26.63 -0.89
C GLY A 46 8.29 -25.60 -0.20
N ALA A 47 9.34 -25.11 -0.86
CA ALA A 47 10.20 -24.09 -0.32
C ALA A 47 9.48 -22.74 -0.14
N ILE A 48 8.63 -22.34 -1.09
CA ILE A 48 7.83 -21.09 -1.01
C ILE A 48 6.80 -21.20 0.12
N PHE A 49 5.99 -22.25 0.13
CA PHE A 49 4.86 -22.37 1.05
C PHE A 49 5.23 -22.80 2.47
N ASN A 50 6.50 -23.10 2.71
CA ASN A 50 7.05 -23.17 4.08
C ASN A 50 7.17 -21.77 4.74
N TYR A 51 7.30 -20.71 3.95
CA TYR A 51 7.40 -19.32 4.46
C TYR A 51 6.06 -18.60 4.46
N PHE A 52 5.22 -18.90 3.45
CA PHE A 52 3.92 -18.24 3.25
C PHE A 52 2.88 -19.34 2.99
N PRO A 53 1.86 -19.48 3.83
CA PRO A 53 0.93 -20.60 3.76
C PRO A 53 0.18 -20.71 2.43
N ASP A 54 -0.01 -19.59 1.73
CA ASP A 54 -0.72 -19.52 0.46
C ASP A 54 -0.40 -18.23 -0.32
N LYS A 55 -1.00 -18.08 -1.50
CA LYS A 55 -0.87 -16.90 -2.37
C LYS A 55 -1.43 -15.63 -1.72
N TRP A 56 -2.46 -15.75 -0.85
CA TRP A 56 -2.99 -14.62 -0.10
C TRP A 56 -1.97 -14.05 0.87
N ALA A 57 -1.25 -14.90 1.58
CA ALA A 57 -0.23 -14.47 2.52
C ALA A 57 0.89 -13.69 1.84
N LEU A 58 1.28 -14.09 0.61
CA LEU A 58 2.22 -13.34 -0.22
C LEU A 58 1.67 -11.96 -0.59
N PHE A 59 0.44 -11.92 -1.09
CA PHE A 59 -0.22 -10.66 -1.45
C PHE A 59 -0.37 -9.72 -0.25
N PHE A 60 -0.84 -10.23 0.87
CA PHE A 60 -1.01 -9.41 2.09
C PHE A 60 0.29 -8.85 2.62
N GLU A 61 1.35 -9.63 2.61
CA GLU A 61 2.66 -9.17 3.07
C GLU A 61 3.19 -8.04 2.18
N LEU A 62 3.08 -8.18 0.86
CA LEU A 62 3.48 -7.15 -0.09
C LEU A 62 2.64 -5.87 0.09
N ALA A 63 1.32 -6.01 0.14
CA ALA A 63 0.42 -4.88 0.32
C ALA A 63 0.61 -4.18 1.67
N ALA A 64 0.88 -4.92 2.75
CA ALA A 64 1.18 -4.36 4.06
C ALA A 64 2.50 -3.56 4.07
N ARG A 65 3.53 -4.03 3.36
CA ARG A 65 4.79 -3.30 3.21
C ARG A 65 4.60 -1.99 2.47
N ASP A 66 3.93 -2.02 1.33
CA ASP A 66 3.69 -0.80 0.56
C ASP A 66 2.82 0.20 1.33
N GLN A 67 1.81 -0.28 2.06
CA GLN A 67 1.01 0.56 2.96
C GLN A 67 1.87 1.19 4.06
N HIS A 68 2.81 0.41 4.62
CA HIS A 68 3.74 0.90 5.63
C HIS A 68 4.68 1.97 5.07
N GLU A 69 5.25 1.75 3.89
CA GLU A 69 6.14 2.69 3.20
C GLU A 69 5.42 4.00 2.85
N LEU A 70 4.21 3.94 2.29
CA LEU A 70 3.40 5.12 2.00
C LEU A 70 3.02 5.90 3.27
N THR A 71 2.68 5.19 4.35
CA THR A 71 2.38 5.83 5.62
C THR A 71 3.61 6.52 6.20
N SER A 72 4.78 5.90 6.13
CA SER A 72 6.05 6.49 6.55
C SER A 72 6.36 7.74 5.72
N LEU A 73 6.26 7.66 4.40
CA LEU A 73 6.46 8.79 3.51
C LEU A 73 5.53 9.96 3.85
N LEU A 74 4.24 9.67 4.07
CA LEU A 74 3.26 10.69 4.46
C LEU A 74 3.62 11.37 5.78
N MET A 75 4.02 10.60 6.79
CA MET A 75 4.35 11.13 8.12
C MET A 75 5.67 11.90 8.15
N GLU A 76 6.65 11.51 7.34
CA GLU A 76 8.00 12.07 7.31
C GLU A 76 8.13 13.25 6.33
N GLN A 77 7.54 13.15 5.15
CA GLN A 77 7.71 14.12 4.06
C GLN A 77 6.42 14.85 3.68
N GLY A 78 5.28 14.42 4.23
CA GLY A 78 4.00 15.09 4.04
C GLY A 78 3.23 14.64 2.80
N LEU A 79 2.07 15.27 2.62
CA LEU A 79 1.10 14.91 1.59
C LEU A 79 1.63 15.11 0.17
N ASP A 80 2.34 16.22 -0.08
CA ASP A 80 2.83 16.57 -1.41
C ASP A 80 3.81 15.51 -1.93
N ALA A 81 4.77 15.11 -1.10
CA ALA A 81 5.72 14.05 -1.43
C ALA A 81 5.01 12.72 -1.70
N THR A 82 4.00 12.40 -0.90
CA THR A 82 3.22 11.15 -1.07
C THR A 82 2.43 11.14 -2.38
N ILE A 83 1.76 12.23 -2.73
CA ILE A 83 1.00 12.33 -3.99
C ILE A 83 1.94 12.29 -5.20
N ARG A 84 3.10 12.97 -5.15
CA ARG A 84 4.11 12.90 -6.22
C ARG A 84 4.67 11.50 -6.38
N HIS A 85 5.03 10.84 -5.28
CA HIS A 85 5.49 9.45 -5.31
C HIS A 85 4.47 8.53 -5.97
N LEU A 86 3.20 8.62 -5.59
CA LEU A 86 2.13 7.83 -6.21
C LEU A 86 1.93 8.14 -7.70
N ALA A 87 2.14 9.39 -8.12
CA ALA A 87 1.99 9.80 -9.52
C ALA A 87 3.18 9.37 -10.40
N GLU A 88 4.38 9.31 -9.84
CA GLU A 88 5.63 9.09 -10.57
C GLU A 88 6.17 7.66 -10.41
N GLU A 89 6.12 7.12 -9.20
CA GLU A 89 6.82 5.88 -8.79
C GLU A 89 5.88 4.78 -8.29
N SER A 90 4.58 4.85 -8.61
CA SER A 90 3.62 3.82 -8.16
C SER A 90 4.07 2.42 -8.60
N PRO A 91 4.10 1.43 -7.70
CA PRO A 91 4.55 0.08 -8.04
C PRO A 91 3.76 -0.54 -9.19
N ASP A 92 4.43 -1.23 -10.12
CA ASP A 92 3.82 -1.89 -11.28
C ASP A 92 2.69 -2.85 -10.90
N TRP A 93 2.76 -3.43 -9.71
CA TRP A 93 1.74 -4.36 -9.23
C TRP A 93 0.51 -3.68 -8.58
N MET A 94 0.43 -2.35 -8.56
CA MET A 94 -0.71 -1.63 -7.96
C MET A 94 -2.05 -1.99 -8.64
N SER A 95 -2.04 -2.33 -9.93
CA SER A 95 -3.21 -2.86 -10.64
C SER A 95 -3.77 -4.12 -9.97
N VAL A 96 -2.92 -4.97 -9.41
CA VAL A 96 -3.27 -6.19 -8.68
C VAL A 96 -4.05 -5.90 -7.40
N TYR A 97 -3.70 -4.80 -6.70
CA TYR A 97 -4.45 -4.35 -5.54
C TYR A 97 -5.91 -4.03 -5.90
N PHE A 98 -6.14 -3.31 -7.00
CA PHE A 98 -7.50 -3.00 -7.47
C PHE A 98 -8.26 -4.25 -7.96
N GLU A 99 -7.58 -5.23 -8.55
CA GLU A 99 -8.17 -6.52 -8.90
C GLU A 99 -8.69 -7.24 -7.63
N VAL A 100 -7.90 -7.25 -6.57
CA VAL A 100 -8.21 -7.91 -5.31
C VAL A 100 -9.33 -7.20 -4.52
N LEU A 101 -9.51 -5.88 -4.63
CA LEU A 101 -10.59 -5.15 -3.98
C LEU A 101 -11.98 -5.71 -4.27
N ARG A 102 -12.19 -6.28 -5.46
CA ARG A 102 -13.47 -6.92 -5.83
C ARG A 102 -13.76 -8.16 -4.96
N ARG A 103 -12.74 -8.84 -4.46
CA ARG A 103 -12.89 -9.98 -3.54
C ARG A 103 -13.28 -9.54 -2.13
N PHE A 104 -12.75 -8.43 -1.66
CA PHE A 104 -13.12 -7.87 -0.36
C PHE A 104 -14.62 -7.59 -0.25
N ARG A 105 -15.22 -7.06 -1.33
CA ARG A 105 -16.67 -6.84 -1.38
C ARG A 105 -17.49 -8.12 -1.18
N ARG A 106 -16.97 -9.27 -1.64
CA ARG A 106 -17.64 -10.58 -1.54
C ARG A 106 -17.30 -11.33 -0.26
N ASN A 107 -16.23 -10.96 0.40
CA ASN A 107 -15.73 -11.58 1.62
C ASN A 107 -15.26 -10.52 2.62
N PRO A 108 -16.16 -10.00 3.48
CA PRO A 108 -15.82 -8.98 4.47
C PRO A 108 -14.75 -9.40 5.48
N GLU A 109 -14.61 -10.70 5.77
CA GLU A 109 -13.57 -11.20 6.69
C GLU A 109 -12.17 -11.01 6.08
N LEU A 110 -12.01 -11.19 4.76
CA LEU A 110 -10.75 -10.89 4.07
C LEU A 110 -10.39 -9.40 4.15
N LEU A 111 -11.39 -8.51 4.03
CA LEU A 111 -11.17 -7.08 4.19
C LEU A 111 -10.71 -6.75 5.60
N LYS A 112 -11.34 -7.33 6.60
CA LYS A 112 -10.98 -7.15 8.01
C LYS A 112 -9.55 -7.66 8.29
N GLU A 113 -9.21 -8.83 7.78
CA GLU A 113 -7.84 -9.37 7.89
C GLU A 113 -6.81 -8.46 7.21
N PHE A 114 -7.12 -7.94 6.02
CA PHE A 114 -6.26 -7.01 5.29
C PHE A 114 -6.04 -5.71 6.09
N GLN A 115 -7.10 -5.11 6.61
CA GLN A 115 -7.02 -3.89 7.42
C GLN A 115 -6.22 -4.12 8.71
N GLN A 116 -6.41 -5.25 9.37
CA GLN A 116 -5.65 -5.59 10.58
C GLN A 116 -4.15 -5.78 10.30
N ARG A 117 -3.78 -6.38 9.17
CA ARG A 117 -2.38 -6.59 8.80
C ARG A 117 -1.71 -5.31 8.29
N GLY A 118 -2.40 -4.55 7.45
CA GLY A 118 -1.87 -3.31 6.86
C GLY A 118 -1.71 -2.17 7.87
N GLY A 119 -2.61 -2.08 8.85
CA GLY A 119 -2.56 -1.07 9.93
C GLY A 119 -1.84 -1.53 11.20
N ALA A 120 -1.49 -2.81 11.31
CA ALA A 120 -1.03 -3.40 12.56
C ALA A 120 0.20 -2.70 13.13
N GLY A 121 0.02 -2.12 14.30
CA GLY A 121 1.10 -1.55 15.12
C GLY A 121 1.38 -0.06 14.90
N ARG A 122 0.71 0.61 13.96
CA ARG A 122 0.93 2.05 13.71
C ARG A 122 -0.28 2.96 13.95
N GLU A 123 -1.42 2.40 14.35
CA GLU A 123 -2.64 3.19 14.57
C GLU A 123 -2.40 4.32 15.57
N GLN A 124 -1.66 4.05 16.65
CA GLN A 124 -1.34 5.05 17.66
C GLN A 124 -0.41 6.15 17.14
N GLU A 125 0.58 5.80 16.30
CA GLU A 125 1.49 6.76 15.67
C GLU A 125 0.76 7.67 14.70
N VAL A 126 -0.08 7.09 13.84
CA VAL A 126 -0.91 7.83 12.88
C VAL A 126 -1.90 8.74 13.61
N ASP A 127 -2.57 8.25 14.66
CA ASP A 127 -3.51 9.04 15.47
C ASP A 127 -2.81 10.22 16.16
N ALA A 128 -1.64 9.98 16.74
CA ALA A 128 -0.83 11.05 17.37
C ALA A 128 -0.36 12.09 16.34
N TRP A 129 0.05 11.64 15.15
CA TRP A 129 0.46 12.51 14.06
C TRP A 129 -0.71 13.37 13.56
N LEU A 130 -1.88 12.79 13.32
CA LEU A 130 -3.09 13.52 12.92
C LEU A 130 -3.51 14.55 13.96
N LYS A 131 -3.51 14.19 15.27
CA LYS A 131 -3.82 15.12 16.36
C LYS A 131 -2.86 16.31 16.40
N ARG A 132 -1.57 16.07 16.13
CA ARG A 132 -0.59 17.15 16.02
C ARG A 132 -0.92 18.11 14.89
N LEU A 133 -1.21 17.61 13.68
CA LEU A 133 -1.57 18.44 12.53
C LEU A 133 -2.82 19.29 12.78
N VAL A 134 -3.83 18.74 13.47
CA VAL A 134 -5.00 19.51 13.90
C VAL A 134 -4.64 20.61 14.87
N THR A 135 -3.78 20.33 15.87
CA THR A 135 -3.33 21.31 16.86
C THR A 135 -2.52 22.43 16.20
N GLU A 136 -1.74 22.12 15.17
CA GLU A 136 -0.95 23.09 14.39
C GLU A 136 -1.81 23.90 13.40
N GLY A 137 -3.09 23.56 13.26
CA GLY A 137 -4.00 24.24 12.34
C GLY A 137 -3.67 23.99 10.86
N THR A 138 -3.14 22.84 10.55
CA THR A 138 -2.73 22.45 9.19
C THR A 138 -3.94 22.28 8.26
N PHE A 139 -5.10 21.92 8.83
CA PHE A 139 -6.32 21.68 8.06
C PHE A 139 -7.40 22.71 8.37
N ARG A 140 -8.32 22.85 7.43
CA ARG A 140 -9.54 23.66 7.62
C ARG A 140 -10.35 23.15 8.82
N ASP A 141 -11.01 24.06 9.51
CA ASP A 141 -11.75 23.79 10.75
C ASP A 141 -13.27 23.75 10.57
N ASP A 142 -13.75 23.99 9.35
CA ASP A 142 -15.19 23.98 9.00
C ASP A 142 -15.69 22.59 8.51
N VAL A 143 -14.81 21.59 8.45
CA VAL A 143 -15.12 20.17 8.17
C VAL A 143 -14.47 19.28 9.24
N LYS A 144 -15.00 18.07 9.39
CA LYS A 144 -14.43 17.10 10.34
C LYS A 144 -13.11 16.53 9.82
N LEU A 145 -12.20 16.24 10.74
CA LEU A 145 -10.92 15.61 10.40
C LEU A 145 -11.11 14.30 9.63
N GLU A 146 -12.11 13.50 10.02
CA GLU A 146 -12.40 12.22 9.35
C GLU A 146 -12.75 12.42 7.87
N ASP A 147 -13.43 13.51 7.53
CA ASP A 147 -13.78 13.84 6.14
C ASP A 147 -12.55 14.31 5.35
N VAL A 148 -11.64 15.07 5.99
CA VAL A 148 -10.34 15.44 5.39
C VAL A 148 -9.51 14.19 5.11
N VAL A 149 -9.38 13.30 6.09
CA VAL A 149 -8.64 12.03 5.94
C VAL A 149 -9.26 11.17 4.84
N LEU A 150 -10.58 11.06 4.79
CA LEU A 150 -11.28 10.33 3.73
C LEU A 150 -11.01 10.95 2.35
N PHE A 151 -11.07 12.27 2.24
CA PHE A 151 -10.79 12.99 0.99
C PHE A 151 -9.36 12.71 0.50
N VAL A 152 -8.36 12.85 1.37
CA VAL A 152 -6.96 12.56 1.05
C VAL A 152 -6.78 11.11 0.59
N ASN A 153 -7.40 10.15 1.29
CA ASN A 153 -7.35 8.74 0.91
C ASN A 153 -8.00 8.49 -0.47
N VAL A 154 -9.14 9.12 -0.76
CA VAL A 154 -9.81 9.01 -2.07
C VAL A 154 -8.91 9.57 -3.17
N VAL A 155 -8.28 10.72 -2.94
CA VAL A 155 -7.34 11.31 -3.92
C VAL A 155 -6.14 10.38 -4.13
N ALA A 156 -5.49 9.91 -3.07
CA ALA A 156 -4.33 9.03 -3.16
C ALA A 156 -4.66 7.72 -3.93
N ASN A 157 -5.79 7.09 -3.61
CA ASN A 157 -6.26 5.91 -4.35
C ASN A 157 -6.61 6.23 -5.80
N GLY A 158 -7.19 7.40 -6.07
CA GLY A 158 -7.47 7.88 -7.43
C GLY A 158 -6.20 8.07 -8.26
N VAL A 159 -5.15 8.64 -7.67
CA VAL A 159 -3.82 8.79 -8.28
C VAL A 159 -3.22 7.42 -8.59
N ALA A 160 -3.18 6.52 -7.60
CA ALA A 160 -2.65 5.17 -7.78
C ALA A 160 -3.40 4.39 -8.87
N LEU A 161 -4.73 4.52 -8.92
CA LEU A 161 -5.55 3.91 -9.99
C LEU A 161 -5.24 4.51 -11.36
N ALA A 162 -5.19 5.84 -11.46
CA ALA A 162 -4.88 6.53 -12.72
C ALA A 162 -3.49 6.11 -13.24
N ARG A 163 -2.50 6.03 -12.35
CA ARG A 163 -1.15 5.58 -12.68
C ARG A 163 -1.14 4.11 -13.14
N SER A 164 -1.89 3.22 -12.47
CA SER A 164 -1.99 1.81 -12.88
C SER A 164 -2.67 1.60 -14.26
N LEU A 165 -3.33 2.62 -14.78
CA LEU A 165 -3.94 2.65 -16.11
C LEU A 165 -3.14 3.49 -17.12
N ASP A 166 -1.91 3.88 -16.79
CA ASP A 166 -1.03 4.76 -17.58
C ASP A 166 -1.70 6.09 -17.99
N LEU A 167 -2.64 6.57 -17.18
CA LEU A 167 -3.26 7.88 -17.42
C LEU A 167 -2.29 9.01 -17.04
N PRO A 168 -2.23 10.08 -17.83
CA PRO A 168 -1.38 11.23 -17.51
C PRO A 168 -1.87 11.94 -16.24
N ILE A 169 -0.96 12.20 -15.30
CA ILE A 169 -1.24 12.89 -14.03
C ILE A 169 -0.38 14.15 -13.97
N ASP A 170 -1.02 15.31 -13.87
CA ASP A 170 -0.35 16.55 -13.47
C ASP A 170 -0.42 16.67 -11.95
N ALA A 171 0.66 16.24 -11.29
CA ALA A 171 0.74 16.22 -9.83
C ALA A 171 0.66 17.65 -9.25
N ASP A 172 1.23 18.67 -9.93
CA ASP A 172 1.19 20.05 -9.46
C ASP A 172 -0.21 20.64 -9.51
N ALA A 173 -0.94 20.40 -10.60
CA ALA A 173 -2.33 20.82 -10.72
C ALA A 173 -3.22 20.12 -9.69
N LEU A 174 -3.01 18.82 -9.50
CA LEU A 174 -3.76 18.04 -8.50
C LEU A 174 -3.50 18.55 -7.09
N LEU A 175 -2.24 18.78 -6.71
CA LEU A 175 -1.88 19.29 -5.39
C LEU A 175 -2.50 20.66 -5.10
N LYS A 176 -2.55 21.56 -6.09
CA LYS A 176 -3.27 22.85 -5.94
C LYS A 176 -4.75 22.65 -5.60
N LEU A 177 -5.41 21.66 -6.22
CA LEU A 177 -6.82 21.37 -5.94
C LEU A 177 -6.98 20.72 -4.54
N VAL A 178 -6.06 19.84 -4.16
CA VAL A 178 -6.07 19.19 -2.83
C VAL A 178 -5.91 20.24 -1.74
N HIS A 179 -4.88 21.10 -1.83
CA HIS A 179 -4.66 22.20 -0.89
C HIS A 179 -5.85 23.16 -0.84
N GLY A 180 -6.42 23.54 -1.97
CA GLY A 180 -7.65 24.33 -2.01
C GLY A 180 -8.85 23.69 -1.29
N GLY A 181 -8.82 22.35 -1.15
CA GLY A 181 -9.85 21.58 -0.44
C GLY A 181 -9.59 21.38 1.05
N ILE A 182 -8.33 21.30 1.48
CA ILE A 182 -7.96 20.90 2.85
C ILE A 182 -7.30 22.00 3.69
N ASP A 183 -6.66 22.99 3.06
CA ASP A 183 -5.95 24.04 3.77
C ASP A 183 -6.89 24.94 4.58
N PRO A 184 -6.39 25.55 5.65
CA PRO A 184 -7.15 26.55 6.43
C PRO A 184 -7.68 27.65 5.54
N ARG A 185 -8.94 28.05 5.75
CA ARG A 185 -9.51 29.21 5.04
C ARG A 185 -8.94 30.50 5.62
N PRO A 186 -8.59 31.47 4.75
CA PRO A 186 -8.22 32.79 5.26
C PRO A 186 -9.41 33.38 6.06
N LYS A 187 -9.10 33.91 7.24
CA LYS A 187 -10.06 34.59 8.12
C LYS A 187 -10.50 35.92 7.53
#